data_60a8ee3a941c7fa340d8003696dace13
#
_entry.id   60a8ee3a941c7fa340d8003696dace13
#
_cell.length_a   1.000
_cell.length_b   1.000
_cell.length_c   1.000
_cell.angle_alpha   90.00
_cell.angle_beta   90.00
_cell.angle_gamma   90.00
#
_symmetry.space_group_name_H-M   'P 1'
#
loop_
_entity.id
_entity.type
_entity.pdbx_description
1 polymer ?
#
loop_
_entity_poly.entity_id
_entity_poly.type
_entity_poly.pdbx_seq_one_letter_code
_entity_poly.pdbx_strand_id
1 'polypeptide(L)'
;MNTVAVLKLTLHHVVVGYLAGFQSGKNILVFTDSFHLDQQRPTLSLLTSPLYPQADKILEKTYVTHQRLHPLLSNLLPEGALRELIAQSLKIHIDNEFQLLAALGHDLPGALIATPVDPEEIPDGIKFKLQISNPDQILKQEIQTNNKFSLAGVQMKFSMKAKDGRFTLAQATESSLLGDWIVKTPSTRHAFVPLNEYSMMILAKMVGIDIPEIRLVDMALLQDLPPLNLPQEQYAFAIKRFDRQSTANTTELIHIEDFAQIFGSYPHQKYSTTNYEQIGKIIYHYSDNKIFDIQQFASRLLVNILLANGDAHLKNWSMIYHDKTTPRLSPAYDILMTSVYIENERHFALNLAKNKDWYLAEMKHFEQWAEKVGVPWRVIEKQLHAIMDKARSVWPVLLLDLPMISVHKEKLREHWKKLHLDFQILTDD
;
A
#
# COMPACT_ATOMS: atom_id res chain seq x y z
N MET A 1 2.09 -12.74 -36.52
CA MET A 1 3.26 -13.02 -35.66
C MET A 1 2.88 -12.64 -34.23
N ASN A 2 3.16 -13.47 -33.24
CA ASN A 2 2.85 -13.12 -31.84
C ASN A 2 3.95 -12.15 -31.34
N THR A 3 3.67 -10.88 -31.36
CA THR A 3 4.61 -9.87 -30.85
C THR A 3 4.66 -9.93 -29.33
N VAL A 4 5.82 -9.70 -28.76
CA VAL A 4 6.10 -9.73 -27.33
C VAL A 4 6.85 -8.47 -26.94
N ALA A 5 6.50 -7.90 -25.77
CA ALA A 5 7.27 -6.84 -25.14
C ALA A 5 7.91 -7.39 -23.86
N VAL A 6 9.08 -6.90 -23.50
CA VAL A 6 9.82 -7.38 -22.33
C VAL A 6 10.18 -6.21 -21.42
N LEU A 7 9.93 -6.39 -20.13
CA LEU A 7 10.37 -5.49 -19.07
C LEU A 7 11.51 -6.14 -18.28
N LYS A 8 12.55 -5.38 -18.01
CA LYS A 8 13.60 -5.70 -17.07
C LYS A 8 13.16 -5.18 -15.69
N LEU A 9 13.19 -6.07 -14.71
CA LEU A 9 12.85 -5.76 -13.32
C LEU A 9 14.13 -5.57 -12.52
N THR A 10 14.29 -4.40 -11.91
CA THR A 10 15.45 -4.07 -11.08
C THR A 10 15.04 -3.65 -9.69
N LEU A 11 15.81 -4.07 -8.68
CA LEU A 11 15.64 -3.69 -7.29
C LEU A 11 17.00 -3.21 -6.74
N HIS A 12 17.08 -1.96 -6.30
CA HIS A 12 18.34 -1.36 -5.84
C HIS A 12 19.50 -1.59 -6.82
N HIS A 13 19.27 -1.39 -8.12
CA HIS A 13 20.21 -1.60 -9.25
C HIS A 13 20.54 -3.08 -9.55
N VAL A 14 20.03 -4.04 -8.79
CA VAL A 14 20.20 -5.47 -9.08
C VAL A 14 19.10 -5.92 -10.04
N VAL A 15 19.46 -6.61 -11.12
CA VAL A 15 18.47 -7.20 -12.03
C VAL A 15 17.87 -8.44 -11.39
N VAL A 16 16.62 -8.34 -10.95
CA VAL A 16 15.92 -9.45 -10.29
C VAL A 16 15.28 -10.43 -11.27
N GLY A 17 14.83 -9.94 -12.42
CA GLY A 17 14.16 -10.80 -13.39
C GLY A 17 13.67 -10.05 -14.63
N TYR A 18 12.92 -10.77 -15.44
CA TYR A 18 12.31 -10.27 -16.67
C TYR A 18 10.85 -10.70 -16.75
N LEU A 19 10.04 -9.80 -17.28
CA LEU A 19 8.61 -10.03 -17.53
C LEU A 19 8.32 -9.86 -19.01
N ALA A 20 7.86 -10.91 -19.69
CA ALA A 20 7.40 -10.84 -21.06
C ALA A 20 5.86 -10.71 -21.10
N GLY A 21 5.35 -9.78 -21.91
CA GLY A 21 3.94 -9.62 -22.22
C GLY A 21 3.67 -9.87 -23.70
N PHE A 22 2.88 -10.89 -23.99
CA PHE A 22 2.52 -11.29 -25.36
C PHE A 22 1.20 -10.62 -25.79
N GLN A 23 1.07 -10.36 -27.07
CA GLN A 23 -0.14 -9.77 -27.64
C GLN A 23 -1.41 -10.59 -27.34
N SER A 24 -1.27 -11.90 -27.12
CA SER A 24 -2.35 -12.79 -26.71
C SER A 24 -2.87 -12.55 -25.27
N GLY A 25 -2.23 -11.65 -24.52
CA GLY A 25 -2.50 -11.44 -23.07
C GLY A 25 -1.78 -12.42 -22.16
N LYS A 26 -0.98 -13.35 -22.70
CA LYS A 26 -0.09 -14.21 -21.91
C LYS A 26 1.05 -13.37 -21.33
N ASN A 27 1.39 -13.60 -20.06
CA ASN A 27 2.54 -12.98 -19.40
C ASN A 27 3.46 -14.07 -18.85
N ILE A 28 4.77 -13.88 -18.92
CA ILE A 28 5.76 -14.81 -18.36
C ILE A 28 6.74 -14.02 -17.51
N LEU A 29 6.82 -14.35 -16.21
CA LEU A 29 7.79 -13.82 -15.25
C LEU A 29 8.87 -14.87 -14.98
N VAL A 30 10.13 -14.48 -15.09
CA VAL A 30 11.29 -15.28 -14.71
C VAL A 30 12.27 -14.47 -13.88
N PHE A 31 12.90 -15.11 -12.90
CA PHE A 31 13.99 -14.54 -12.14
C PHE A 31 15.34 -14.87 -12.77
N THR A 32 16.34 -14.01 -12.56
CA THR A 32 17.72 -14.28 -13.04
C THR A 32 18.43 -15.24 -12.10
N ASP A 33 19.32 -16.05 -12.65
CA ASP A 33 20.14 -16.96 -11.84
C ASP A 33 21.12 -16.16 -10.95
N SER A 34 21.60 -15.00 -11.40
CA SER A 34 22.44 -14.11 -10.60
C SER A 34 21.71 -13.57 -9.36
N PHE A 35 20.42 -13.24 -9.47
CA PHE A 35 19.62 -12.82 -8.31
C PHE A 35 19.31 -14.01 -7.39
N HIS A 36 18.94 -15.15 -7.95
CA HIS A 36 18.59 -16.35 -7.19
C HIS A 36 19.77 -16.87 -6.35
N LEU A 37 20.97 -16.95 -6.94
CA LEU A 37 22.16 -17.53 -6.30
C LEU A 37 22.85 -16.58 -5.30
N ASP A 38 22.56 -15.29 -5.37
CA ASP A 38 23.13 -14.31 -4.43
C ASP A 38 22.46 -14.43 -3.06
N GLN A 39 23.22 -14.92 -2.08
CA GLN A 39 22.74 -15.03 -0.69
C GLN A 39 22.61 -13.68 0.03
N GLN A 40 23.16 -12.61 -0.53
CA GLN A 40 23.06 -11.23 -0.03
C GLN A 40 22.10 -10.38 -0.88
N ARG A 41 21.31 -11.02 -1.74
CA ARG A 41 20.35 -10.32 -2.62
C ARG A 41 19.38 -9.45 -1.83
N PRO A 42 19.02 -8.28 -2.36
CA PRO A 42 17.96 -7.47 -1.76
C PRO A 42 16.64 -8.25 -1.75
N THR A 43 15.84 -8.07 -0.72
CA THR A 43 14.54 -8.73 -0.59
C THR A 43 13.52 -8.07 -1.51
N LEU A 44 13.12 -8.76 -2.57
CA LEU A 44 12.02 -8.33 -3.44
C LEU A 44 10.65 -8.62 -2.82
N SER A 45 10.53 -9.73 -2.14
CA SER A 45 9.41 -10.12 -1.31
C SER A 45 9.94 -11.02 -0.21
N LEU A 46 9.27 -11.04 0.93
CA LEU A 46 9.59 -11.99 2.00
C LEU A 46 9.66 -13.43 1.48
N LEU A 47 8.80 -13.76 0.52
CA LEU A 47 8.79 -15.09 -0.13
C LEU A 47 10.05 -15.38 -0.93
N THR A 48 10.79 -14.38 -1.38
CA THR A 48 12.05 -14.51 -2.14
C THR A 48 13.29 -14.23 -1.30
N SER A 49 13.09 -13.85 -0.02
CA SER A 49 14.19 -13.62 0.91
C SER A 49 14.96 -14.90 1.20
N PRO A 50 16.30 -14.86 1.35
CA PRO A 50 17.08 -16.00 1.82
C PRO A 50 16.61 -16.57 3.17
N LEU A 51 15.91 -15.75 3.96
CA LEU A 51 15.33 -16.19 5.24
C LEU A 51 14.07 -17.06 5.08
N TYR A 52 13.46 -17.08 3.89
CA TYR A 52 12.24 -17.84 3.65
C TYR A 52 12.57 -19.25 3.14
N PRO A 53 12.12 -20.32 3.83
CA PRO A 53 12.55 -21.71 3.54
C PRO A 53 12.26 -22.22 2.13
N GLN A 54 11.35 -21.60 1.40
CA GLN A 54 10.95 -22.01 0.05
C GLN A 54 11.39 -20.99 -1.02
N ALA A 55 12.22 -20.01 -0.69
CA ALA A 55 12.64 -18.94 -1.60
C ALA A 55 13.24 -19.51 -2.90
N ASP A 56 14.11 -20.50 -2.82
CA ASP A 56 14.76 -21.09 -3.99
C ASP A 56 13.74 -21.68 -4.97
N LYS A 57 12.75 -22.44 -4.47
CA LYS A 57 11.67 -23.00 -5.30
C LYS A 57 10.83 -21.93 -5.98
N ILE A 58 10.67 -20.76 -5.32
CA ILE A 58 9.93 -19.64 -5.88
C ILE A 58 10.74 -18.97 -6.97
N LEU A 59 12.05 -18.77 -6.76
CA LEU A 59 12.94 -18.09 -7.70
C LEU A 59 13.28 -18.94 -8.94
N GLU A 60 13.33 -20.27 -8.82
CA GLU A 60 13.55 -21.20 -9.94
C GLU A 60 12.37 -21.28 -10.90
N LYS A 61 11.17 -20.99 -10.41
CA LYS A 61 9.94 -21.21 -11.16
C LYS A 61 9.72 -20.14 -12.24
N THR A 62 9.29 -20.59 -13.43
CA THR A 62 8.70 -19.73 -14.46
C THR A 62 7.20 -19.56 -14.19
N TYR A 63 6.75 -18.30 -14.05
CA TYR A 63 5.35 -17.98 -13.79
C TYR A 63 4.66 -17.55 -15.07
N VAL A 64 3.61 -18.27 -15.44
CA VAL A 64 2.77 -17.95 -16.59
C VAL A 64 1.40 -17.49 -16.09
N THR A 65 0.99 -16.31 -16.52
CA THR A 65 -0.32 -15.73 -16.20
C THR A 65 -0.99 -15.21 -17.46
N HIS A 66 -2.28 -14.87 -17.36
CA HIS A 66 -3.04 -14.32 -18.49
C HIS A 66 -3.77 -13.05 -18.04
N GLN A 67 -3.66 -11.97 -18.82
CA GLN A 67 -4.16 -10.63 -18.56
C GLN A 67 -3.57 -9.99 -17.30
N ARG A 68 -3.83 -10.57 -16.13
CA ARG A 68 -3.26 -10.14 -14.86
C ARG A 68 -1.85 -10.66 -14.68
N LEU A 69 -1.02 -9.89 -14.02
CA LEU A 69 0.35 -10.25 -13.66
C LEU A 69 0.37 -11.19 -12.43
N HIS A 70 1.53 -11.73 -12.11
CA HIS A 70 1.74 -12.42 -10.85
C HIS A 70 1.37 -11.48 -9.67
N PRO A 71 0.76 -11.96 -8.57
CA PRO A 71 0.29 -11.12 -7.45
C PRO A 71 1.33 -10.13 -6.93
N LEU A 72 2.60 -10.52 -6.90
CA LEU A 72 3.72 -9.65 -6.52
C LEU A 72 3.77 -8.37 -7.34
N LEU A 73 3.49 -8.41 -8.63
CA LEU A 73 3.49 -7.26 -9.54
C LEU A 73 2.11 -6.61 -9.66
N SER A 74 1.05 -7.43 -9.67
CA SER A 74 -0.34 -6.95 -9.77
C SER A 74 -0.71 -5.99 -8.63
N ASN A 75 -0.21 -6.24 -7.40
CA ASN A 75 -0.47 -5.40 -6.24
C ASN A 75 0.27 -4.05 -6.26
N LEU A 76 1.30 -3.87 -7.09
CA LEU A 76 1.99 -2.60 -7.29
C LEU A 76 1.21 -1.62 -8.15
N LEU A 77 0.23 -2.11 -8.90
CA LEU A 77 -0.56 -1.28 -9.82
C LEU A 77 -1.67 -0.55 -9.07
N PRO A 78 -2.06 0.65 -9.55
CA PRO A 78 -3.18 1.39 -8.97
C PRO A 78 -4.49 0.60 -9.08
N GLU A 79 -5.41 0.91 -8.17
CA GLU A 79 -6.77 0.37 -8.15
C GLU A 79 -7.82 1.45 -8.47
N GLY A 80 -9.05 1.03 -8.72
CA GLY A 80 -10.20 1.92 -8.88
C GLY A 80 -10.02 2.96 -10.00
N ALA A 81 -10.48 4.17 -9.75
CA ALA A 81 -10.55 5.23 -10.74
C ALA A 81 -9.19 5.65 -11.34
N LEU A 82 -8.12 5.61 -10.56
CA LEU A 82 -6.78 5.92 -11.10
C LEU A 82 -6.36 4.87 -12.14
N ARG A 83 -6.64 3.59 -11.88
CA ARG A 83 -6.37 2.51 -12.85
C ARG A 83 -7.20 2.69 -14.13
N GLU A 84 -8.49 3.02 -14.00
CA GLU A 84 -9.36 3.31 -15.14
C GLU A 84 -8.86 4.48 -15.97
N LEU A 85 -8.47 5.57 -15.30
CA LEU A 85 -7.92 6.77 -15.91
C LEU A 85 -6.67 6.44 -16.74
N ILE A 86 -5.71 5.71 -16.16
CA ILE A 86 -4.47 5.35 -16.86
C ILE A 86 -4.76 4.41 -18.02
N ALA A 87 -5.60 3.39 -17.83
CA ALA A 87 -5.97 2.45 -18.89
C ALA A 87 -6.63 3.16 -20.10
N GLN A 88 -7.51 4.14 -19.83
CA GLN A 88 -8.13 4.94 -20.90
C GLN A 88 -7.11 5.83 -21.62
N SER A 89 -6.19 6.47 -20.90
CA SER A 89 -5.15 7.30 -21.53
C SER A 89 -4.24 6.48 -22.45
N LEU A 90 -3.92 5.27 -22.03
CA LEU A 90 -3.11 4.33 -22.81
C LEU A 90 -3.92 3.61 -23.89
N LYS A 91 -5.26 3.80 -23.91
CA LYS A 91 -6.19 3.11 -24.82
C LYS A 91 -6.09 1.58 -24.74
N ILE A 92 -5.95 1.08 -23.52
CA ILE A 92 -5.85 -0.35 -23.21
C ILE A 92 -7.02 -0.82 -22.35
N HIS A 93 -7.25 -2.13 -22.32
CA HIS A 93 -8.20 -2.71 -21.38
C HIS A 93 -7.67 -2.61 -19.94
N ILE A 94 -8.55 -2.36 -18.97
CA ILE A 94 -8.20 -2.20 -17.54
C ILE A 94 -7.47 -3.42 -16.93
N ASP A 95 -7.73 -4.62 -17.46
CA ASP A 95 -7.07 -5.85 -17.02
C ASP A 95 -5.74 -6.13 -17.74
N ASN A 96 -5.31 -5.28 -18.68
CA ASN A 96 -4.01 -5.41 -19.32
C ASN A 96 -2.91 -4.85 -18.39
N GLU A 97 -2.60 -5.62 -17.36
CA GLU A 97 -1.65 -5.21 -16.30
C GLU A 97 -0.22 -5.07 -16.80
N PHE A 98 0.17 -5.79 -17.85
CA PHE A 98 1.51 -5.64 -18.43
C PHE A 98 1.73 -4.22 -18.94
N GLN A 99 0.79 -3.68 -19.72
CA GLN A 99 0.91 -2.33 -20.27
C GLN A 99 0.81 -1.26 -19.18
N LEU A 100 -0.01 -1.48 -18.15
CA LEU A 100 -0.05 -0.59 -16.98
C LEU A 100 1.32 -0.56 -16.27
N LEU A 101 1.93 -1.73 -16.05
CA LEU A 101 3.25 -1.82 -15.43
C LEU A 101 4.33 -1.18 -16.30
N ALA A 102 4.29 -1.37 -17.62
CA ALA A 102 5.22 -0.75 -18.54
C ALA A 102 5.16 0.80 -18.50
N ALA A 103 3.96 1.36 -18.34
CA ALA A 103 3.76 2.80 -18.26
C ALA A 103 4.13 3.40 -16.89
N LEU A 104 3.96 2.65 -15.80
CA LEU A 104 4.14 3.12 -14.42
C LEU A 104 5.46 2.65 -13.77
N GLY A 105 6.21 1.81 -14.44
CA GLY A 105 7.32 1.04 -13.86
C GLY A 105 8.45 1.85 -13.24
N HIS A 106 8.52 3.16 -13.45
CA HIS A 106 9.55 4.04 -12.87
C HIS A 106 9.19 4.59 -11.49
N ASP A 107 7.90 4.70 -11.12
CA ASP A 107 7.45 5.24 -9.82
C ASP A 107 6.41 4.32 -9.15
N LEU A 108 6.78 3.08 -8.95
CA LEU A 108 5.99 2.09 -8.22
C LEU A 108 6.10 2.29 -6.70
N PRO A 109 5.18 1.70 -5.90
CA PRO A 109 5.42 1.53 -4.47
C PRO A 109 6.70 0.71 -4.21
N GLY A 110 7.52 1.17 -3.27
CA GLY A 110 8.80 0.52 -2.96
C GLY A 110 9.92 0.88 -3.93
N ALA A 111 10.88 -0.03 -4.09
CA ALA A 111 12.10 0.19 -4.84
C ALA A 111 12.22 -0.65 -6.13
N LEU A 112 11.17 -1.40 -6.48
CA LEU A 112 11.14 -2.14 -7.74
C LEU A 112 10.92 -1.16 -8.89
N ILE A 113 11.77 -1.29 -9.92
CA ILE A 113 11.64 -0.55 -11.18
C ILE A 113 11.43 -1.56 -12.31
N ALA A 114 10.49 -1.28 -13.19
CA ALA A 114 10.23 -2.06 -14.39
C ALA A 114 10.46 -1.18 -15.63
N THR A 115 11.45 -1.54 -16.44
CA THR A 115 11.82 -0.77 -17.65
C THR A 115 11.74 -1.63 -18.89
N PRO A 116 11.25 -1.11 -20.01
CA PRO A 116 11.41 -1.75 -21.30
C PRO A 116 12.88 -2.06 -21.57
N VAL A 117 13.14 -3.18 -22.24
CA VAL A 117 14.49 -3.61 -22.57
C VAL A 117 14.57 -3.96 -24.06
N ASP A 118 15.68 -3.54 -24.71
CA ASP A 118 15.94 -3.88 -26.10
C ASP A 118 16.21 -5.38 -26.25
N PRO A 119 15.80 -6.00 -27.38
CA PRO A 119 15.98 -7.44 -27.64
C PRO A 119 17.40 -7.92 -27.47
N GLU A 120 18.37 -7.08 -27.82
CA GLU A 120 19.81 -7.38 -27.79
C GLU A 120 20.36 -7.43 -26.36
N GLU A 121 19.72 -6.73 -25.41
CA GLU A 121 20.14 -6.70 -24.01
C GLU A 121 19.58 -7.88 -23.19
N ILE A 122 18.67 -8.68 -23.75
CA ILE A 122 18.09 -9.83 -23.05
C ILE A 122 19.01 -11.03 -23.21
N PRO A 123 19.55 -11.63 -22.12
CA PRO A 123 20.38 -12.82 -22.20
C PRO A 123 19.65 -14.00 -22.88
N ASP A 124 20.35 -14.80 -23.68
CA ASP A 124 19.73 -15.90 -24.43
C ASP A 124 19.07 -16.94 -23.53
N GLY A 125 19.66 -17.25 -22.36
CA GLY A 125 19.02 -18.11 -21.36
C GLY A 125 17.69 -17.57 -20.83
N ILE A 126 17.56 -16.24 -20.73
CA ILE A 126 16.31 -15.58 -20.36
C ILE A 126 15.30 -15.62 -21.52
N LYS A 127 15.73 -15.38 -22.77
CA LYS A 127 14.85 -15.53 -23.95
C LYS A 127 14.24 -16.90 -24.01
N PHE A 128 15.05 -17.95 -23.74
CA PHE A 128 14.58 -19.34 -23.69
C PHE A 128 13.54 -19.54 -22.57
N LYS A 129 13.82 -19.10 -21.34
CA LYS A 129 12.89 -19.17 -20.20
C LYS A 129 11.58 -18.40 -20.47
N LEU A 130 11.66 -17.27 -21.20
CA LEU A 130 10.51 -16.45 -21.60
C LEU A 130 9.74 -17.01 -22.81
N GLN A 131 10.19 -18.15 -23.40
CA GLN A 131 9.58 -18.77 -24.58
C GLN A 131 9.58 -17.85 -25.82
N ILE A 132 10.63 -17.06 -25.99
CA ILE A 132 10.81 -16.18 -27.14
C ILE A 132 11.67 -16.94 -28.14
N SER A 133 11.07 -17.38 -29.24
CA SER A 133 11.74 -18.21 -30.26
C SER A 133 12.47 -17.40 -31.32
N ASN A 134 12.02 -16.16 -31.57
CA ASN A 134 12.63 -15.26 -32.56
C ASN A 134 12.76 -13.85 -31.94
N PRO A 135 13.99 -13.26 -31.89
CA PRO A 135 14.22 -11.91 -31.42
C PRO A 135 13.40 -10.84 -32.17
N ASP A 136 13.12 -11.04 -33.48
CA ASP A 136 12.32 -10.10 -34.28
C ASP A 136 10.86 -9.99 -33.82
N GLN A 137 10.40 -10.85 -32.92
CA GLN A 137 9.08 -10.78 -32.30
C GLN A 137 9.03 -9.75 -31.16
N ILE A 138 10.18 -9.29 -30.65
CA ILE A 138 10.23 -8.36 -29.53
C ILE A 138 9.97 -6.94 -30.04
N LEU A 139 8.90 -6.34 -29.53
CA LEU A 139 8.57 -4.94 -29.83
C LEU A 139 9.48 -4.00 -29.03
N LYS A 140 10.10 -3.04 -29.72
CA LYS A 140 10.66 -1.88 -29.06
C LYS A 140 9.50 -1.04 -28.52
N GLN A 141 9.38 -0.94 -27.21
CA GLN A 141 8.36 -0.09 -26.59
C GLN A 141 8.92 1.32 -26.39
N GLU A 142 8.32 2.29 -27.09
CA GLU A 142 8.45 3.68 -26.70
C GLU A 142 7.45 3.96 -25.57
N ILE A 143 7.93 4.48 -24.45
CA ILE A 143 7.08 4.89 -23.32
C ILE A 143 6.29 6.11 -23.77
N GLN A 144 5.02 5.93 -24.10
CA GLN A 144 4.12 7.05 -24.39
C GLN A 144 3.69 7.74 -23.09
N THR A 145 4.33 8.84 -22.76
CA THR A 145 4.00 9.71 -21.60
C THR A 145 2.97 10.79 -21.96
N ASN A 146 1.95 10.48 -22.73
CA ASN A 146 0.91 11.46 -23.08
C ASN A 146 -0.16 11.53 -21.99
N ASN A 147 0.05 12.38 -21.00
CA ASN A 147 -0.87 12.62 -19.89
C ASN A 147 -1.95 13.67 -20.23
N LYS A 148 -2.97 13.29 -20.99
CA LYS A 148 -4.23 14.07 -21.07
C LYS A 148 -5.38 13.19 -20.57
N PHE A 149 -5.85 13.50 -19.37
CA PHE A 149 -6.89 12.72 -18.70
C PHE A 149 -8.17 13.54 -18.54
N SER A 150 -9.32 12.92 -18.73
CA SER A 150 -10.63 13.50 -18.43
C SER A 150 -11.54 12.41 -17.88
N LEU A 151 -11.77 12.38 -16.56
CA LEU A 151 -12.74 11.47 -15.94
C LEU A 151 -13.26 11.95 -14.59
N ALA A 152 -14.53 11.63 -14.34
CA ALA A 152 -15.16 11.64 -13.04
C ALA A 152 -14.95 10.27 -12.38
N GLY A 153 -14.38 10.21 -11.18
CA GLY A 153 -14.15 8.94 -10.50
C GLY A 153 -13.81 9.11 -9.03
N VAL A 154 -13.87 8.03 -8.29
CA VAL A 154 -13.49 7.86 -6.88
C VAL A 154 -12.23 8.65 -6.53
N GLN A 155 -11.92 8.87 -5.26
CA GLN A 155 -10.73 9.61 -4.79
C GLN A 155 -9.45 9.23 -5.56
N MET A 156 -8.82 10.23 -6.18
CA MET A 156 -7.56 10.04 -6.90
C MET A 156 -6.37 10.18 -5.95
N LYS A 157 -5.32 9.38 -6.20
CA LYS A 157 -4.06 9.41 -5.45
C LYS A 157 -2.93 9.70 -6.44
N PHE A 158 -2.18 10.77 -6.22
CA PHE A 158 -1.09 11.18 -7.10
C PHE A 158 0.25 11.15 -6.36
N SER A 159 1.28 10.67 -7.05
CA SER A 159 2.67 10.84 -6.60
C SER A 159 3.11 12.27 -6.95
N MET A 160 3.45 13.08 -5.96
CA MET A 160 3.76 14.49 -6.14
C MET A 160 5.07 14.86 -5.45
N LYS A 161 5.76 15.88 -5.99
CA LYS A 161 6.94 16.50 -5.40
C LYS A 161 6.54 17.79 -4.69
N ALA A 162 6.90 17.92 -3.42
CA ALA A 162 6.69 19.16 -2.67
C ALA A 162 7.90 20.10 -2.81
N LYS A 163 7.66 21.34 -3.21
CA LYS A 163 8.66 22.41 -3.28
C LYS A 163 8.00 23.77 -2.99
N ASP A 164 8.60 24.55 -2.12
CA ASP A 164 8.16 25.93 -1.79
C ASP A 164 6.66 26.04 -1.46
N GLY A 165 6.12 25.05 -0.72
CA GLY A 165 4.72 24.97 -0.32
C GLY A 165 3.75 24.52 -1.41
N ARG A 166 4.22 24.21 -2.62
CA ARG A 166 3.43 23.70 -3.74
C ARG A 166 3.71 22.22 -3.97
N PHE A 167 2.75 21.53 -4.54
CA PHE A 167 2.83 20.12 -4.89
C PHE A 167 2.67 19.96 -6.41
N THR A 168 3.71 19.46 -7.06
CA THR A 168 3.74 19.26 -8.52
C THR A 168 3.69 17.77 -8.83
N LEU A 169 2.90 17.38 -9.84
CA LEU A 169 2.81 15.98 -10.27
C LEU A 169 4.20 15.46 -10.66
N ALA A 170 4.59 14.32 -10.12
CA ALA A 170 5.87 13.69 -10.43
C ALA A 170 5.89 13.21 -11.89
N GLN A 171 6.99 13.49 -12.59
CA GLN A 171 7.21 13.03 -13.96
C GLN A 171 8.16 11.84 -13.95
N ALA A 172 7.73 10.73 -14.51
CA ALA A 172 8.42 9.44 -14.43
C ALA A 172 9.74 9.34 -15.23
N THR A 173 10.19 10.42 -15.89
CA THR A 173 11.31 10.38 -16.82
C THR A 173 12.68 10.59 -16.19
N GLU A 174 12.74 11.13 -14.97
CA GLU A 174 14.00 11.41 -14.27
C GLU A 174 13.94 11.01 -12.80
N SER A 175 14.97 10.35 -12.30
CA SER A 175 15.07 9.90 -10.90
C SER A 175 15.04 11.06 -9.88
N SER A 176 15.42 12.27 -10.29
CA SER A 176 15.35 13.50 -9.48
C SER A 176 13.91 14.04 -9.31
N LEU A 177 12.98 13.56 -10.14
CA LEU A 177 11.58 14.04 -10.20
C LEU A 177 10.56 13.05 -9.60
N LEU A 178 11.02 11.98 -8.95
CA LEU A 178 10.13 11.05 -8.26
C LEU A 178 9.38 11.75 -7.14
N GLY A 179 8.09 11.43 -7.01
CA GLY A 179 7.25 11.98 -5.96
C GLY A 179 7.68 11.50 -4.57
N ASP A 180 7.74 12.40 -3.62
CA ASP A 180 8.01 12.13 -2.21
C ASP A 180 6.75 12.23 -1.33
N TRP A 181 5.61 12.56 -1.94
CA TRP A 181 4.29 12.60 -1.33
C TRP A 181 3.26 11.85 -2.14
N ILE A 182 2.32 11.21 -1.46
CA ILE A 182 1.05 10.79 -2.05
C ILE A 182 0.00 11.83 -1.67
N VAL A 183 -0.61 12.46 -2.69
CA VAL A 183 -1.68 13.44 -2.50
C VAL A 183 -3.00 12.82 -2.95
N LYS A 184 -3.95 12.77 -2.03
CA LYS A 184 -5.30 12.23 -2.24
C LYS A 184 -6.27 13.40 -2.39
N THR A 185 -6.88 13.53 -3.57
CA THR A 185 -7.84 14.61 -3.86
C THR A 185 -9.21 14.34 -3.20
N PRO A 186 -10.11 15.32 -3.16
CA PRO A 186 -11.51 15.09 -2.85
C PRO A 186 -12.10 13.94 -3.67
N SER A 187 -12.99 13.17 -3.06
CA SER A 187 -13.65 12.04 -3.69
C SER A 187 -14.99 12.48 -4.32
N THR A 188 -15.28 12.03 -5.53
CA THR A 188 -16.57 12.27 -6.18
C THR A 188 -17.70 11.40 -5.61
N ARG A 189 -17.36 10.36 -4.86
CA ARG A 189 -18.34 9.44 -4.25
C ARG A 189 -18.68 9.80 -2.80
N HIS A 190 -17.70 10.26 -2.04
CA HIS A 190 -17.81 10.51 -0.61
C HIS A 190 -17.25 11.89 -0.27
N ALA A 191 -18.06 12.72 0.36
CA ALA A 191 -17.65 14.07 0.72
C ALA A 191 -16.67 14.08 1.90
N PHE A 192 -15.74 15.03 1.88
CA PHE A 192 -14.81 15.35 2.97
C PHE A 192 -13.87 14.21 3.38
N VAL A 193 -13.52 13.30 2.46
CA VAL A 193 -12.58 12.21 2.74
C VAL A 193 -11.21 12.73 3.18
N PRO A 194 -10.61 13.77 2.56
CA PRO A 194 -9.35 14.34 3.01
C PRO A 194 -9.35 14.82 4.46
N LEU A 195 -10.41 15.48 4.91
CA LEU A 195 -10.55 15.96 6.29
C LEU A 195 -10.71 14.80 7.28
N ASN A 196 -11.46 13.79 6.89
CA ASN A 196 -11.65 12.57 7.69
C ASN A 196 -10.32 11.85 7.89
N GLU A 197 -9.63 11.48 6.81
CA GLU A 197 -8.37 10.75 6.88
C GLU A 197 -7.30 11.51 7.67
N TYR A 198 -7.15 12.82 7.42
CA TYR A 198 -6.25 13.67 8.19
C TYR A 198 -6.56 13.62 9.69
N SER A 199 -7.84 13.78 10.06
CA SER A 199 -8.27 13.81 11.46
C SER A 199 -8.03 12.46 12.16
N MET A 200 -8.35 11.34 11.49
CA MET A 200 -8.12 10.00 12.04
C MET A 200 -6.63 9.69 12.20
N MET A 201 -5.81 10.08 11.24
CA MET A 201 -4.35 9.92 11.31
C MET A 201 -3.74 10.75 12.46
N ILE A 202 -4.24 11.97 12.70
CA ILE A 202 -3.83 12.78 13.88
C ILE A 202 -4.23 12.09 15.18
N LEU A 203 -5.46 11.59 15.31
CA LEU A 203 -5.89 10.84 16.51
C LEU A 203 -4.98 9.62 16.74
N ALA A 204 -4.69 8.84 15.69
CA ALA A 204 -3.79 7.71 15.77
C ALA A 204 -2.38 8.09 16.24
N LYS A 205 -1.81 9.18 15.69
CA LYS A 205 -0.50 9.71 16.10
C LYS A 205 -0.47 10.07 17.58
N MET A 206 -1.52 10.69 18.09
CA MET A 206 -1.57 11.18 19.48
C MET A 206 -1.55 10.06 20.52
N VAL A 207 -1.98 8.86 20.16
CA VAL A 207 -1.89 7.69 21.04
C VAL A 207 -0.63 6.85 20.84
N GLY A 208 0.27 7.28 19.96
CA GLY A 208 1.59 6.65 19.76
C GLY A 208 1.67 5.68 18.58
N ILE A 209 0.75 5.75 17.64
CA ILE A 209 0.91 5.06 16.37
C ILE A 209 1.97 5.80 15.54
N ASP A 210 2.92 5.03 15.04
CA ASP A 210 3.91 5.53 14.09
C ASP A 210 3.25 5.78 12.73
N ILE A 211 3.24 7.05 12.30
CA ILE A 211 2.69 7.49 11.02
C ILE A 211 3.69 8.39 10.29
N PRO A 212 3.68 8.45 8.96
CA PRO A 212 4.44 9.42 8.19
C PRO A 212 4.00 10.87 8.48
N GLU A 213 4.77 11.84 7.98
CA GLU A 213 4.32 13.23 7.95
C GLU A 213 3.07 13.35 7.09
N ILE A 214 2.06 14.07 7.60
CA ILE A 214 0.79 14.32 6.91
C ILE A 214 0.47 15.81 6.88
N ARG A 215 -0.24 16.23 5.84
CA ARG A 215 -0.70 17.63 5.66
C ARG A 215 -2.09 17.67 5.04
N LEU A 216 -2.87 18.70 5.41
CA LEU A 216 -3.95 19.19 4.56
C LEU A 216 -3.35 20.21 3.60
N VAL A 217 -3.59 20.08 2.32
CA VAL A 217 -3.07 20.93 1.27
C VAL A 217 -4.24 21.57 0.54
N ASP A 218 -4.21 22.89 0.40
CA ASP A 218 -5.20 23.60 -0.40
C ASP A 218 -5.11 23.12 -1.87
N MET A 219 -6.24 22.81 -2.46
CA MET A 219 -6.31 22.32 -3.85
C MET A 219 -5.67 23.31 -4.85
N ALA A 220 -5.66 24.61 -4.54
CA ALA A 220 -5.02 25.64 -5.37
C ALA A 220 -3.47 25.52 -5.40
N LEU A 221 -2.87 24.81 -4.47
CA LEU A 221 -1.42 24.58 -4.40
C LEU A 221 -0.97 23.33 -5.19
N LEU A 222 -1.92 22.55 -5.73
CA LEU A 222 -1.63 21.38 -6.56
C LEU A 222 -1.43 21.82 -8.02
N GLN A 223 -0.29 21.43 -8.60
CA GLN A 223 0.10 21.81 -9.96
C GLN A 223 0.16 20.60 -10.88
N ASP A 224 -0.05 20.85 -12.18
CA ASP A 224 0.04 19.85 -13.26
C ASP A 224 -0.90 18.65 -13.11
N LEU A 225 -1.97 18.80 -12.32
CA LEU A 225 -3.00 17.79 -12.26
C LEU A 225 -3.67 17.65 -13.65
N PRO A 226 -3.98 16.41 -14.05
CA PRO A 226 -4.81 16.21 -15.25
C PRO A 226 -6.18 16.88 -15.08
N PRO A 227 -6.88 17.23 -16.18
CA PRO A 227 -8.22 17.80 -16.09
C PRO A 227 -9.19 16.80 -15.45
N LEU A 228 -9.51 17.01 -14.19
CA LEU A 228 -10.39 16.16 -13.37
C LEU A 228 -11.64 16.95 -13.00
N ASN A 229 -12.79 16.30 -13.08
CA ASN A 229 -14.02 16.85 -12.53
C ASN A 229 -14.11 16.50 -11.03
N LEU A 230 -13.44 17.29 -10.18
CA LEU A 230 -13.42 17.10 -8.74
C LEU A 230 -14.51 17.93 -8.04
N PRO A 231 -15.01 17.47 -6.87
CA PRO A 231 -15.87 18.30 -6.02
C PRO A 231 -15.16 19.59 -5.60
N GLN A 232 -15.95 20.65 -5.37
CA GLN A 232 -15.43 21.93 -4.86
C GLN A 232 -15.16 21.85 -3.35
N GLU A 233 -14.22 20.99 -2.96
CA GLU A 233 -13.68 20.92 -1.61
C GLU A 233 -12.33 21.64 -1.57
N GLN A 234 -12.05 22.34 -0.48
CA GLN A 234 -10.86 23.17 -0.36
C GLN A 234 -9.58 22.34 -0.25
N TYR A 235 -9.62 21.18 0.40
CA TYR A 235 -8.41 20.47 0.81
C TYR A 235 -8.26 19.10 0.15
N ALA A 236 -7.01 18.78 -0.20
CA ALA A 236 -6.49 17.44 -0.43
C ALA A 236 -5.76 16.94 0.83
N PHE A 237 -5.66 15.63 1.00
CA PHE A 237 -4.82 15.00 2.02
C PHE A 237 -3.49 14.60 1.41
N ALA A 238 -2.39 15.03 2.01
CA ALA A 238 -1.03 14.65 1.60
C ALA A 238 -0.36 13.83 2.70
N ILE A 239 0.24 12.70 2.31
CA ILE A 239 1.03 11.85 3.17
C ILE A 239 2.42 11.66 2.55
N LYS A 240 3.47 11.87 3.36
CA LYS A 240 4.84 11.70 2.91
C LYS A 240 5.14 10.22 2.67
N ARG A 241 5.76 9.92 1.55
CA ARG A 241 6.15 8.56 1.19
C ARG A 241 7.28 8.09 2.11
N PHE A 242 7.05 7.04 2.85
CA PHE A 242 8.07 6.41 3.70
C PHE A 242 8.99 5.45 2.91
N ASP A 243 8.60 5.11 1.70
CA ASP A 243 9.39 4.34 0.73
C ASP A 243 10.31 5.24 -0.13
N ARG A 244 10.49 6.50 0.27
CA ARG A 244 11.35 7.49 -0.38
C ARG A 244 12.19 8.21 0.65
N GLN A 245 13.50 8.26 0.43
CA GLN A 245 14.42 9.10 1.20
C GLN A 245 15.02 10.16 0.27
N SER A 246 14.45 11.37 0.33
CA SER A 246 14.88 12.47 -0.52
C SER A 246 15.94 13.31 0.17
N THR A 247 17.03 13.58 -0.56
CA THR A 247 18.02 14.61 -0.26
C THR A 247 17.82 15.80 -1.20
N ALA A 248 18.63 16.84 -1.09
CA ALA A 248 18.55 18.01 -1.99
C ALA A 248 18.68 17.64 -3.47
N ASN A 249 19.46 16.59 -3.80
CA ASN A 249 19.84 16.26 -5.18
C ASN A 249 19.39 14.87 -5.66
N THR A 250 18.99 13.99 -4.75
CA THR A 250 18.64 12.59 -5.08
C THR A 250 17.47 12.10 -4.26
N THR A 251 16.71 11.14 -4.81
CA THR A 251 15.71 10.38 -4.08
C THR A 251 16.13 8.92 -4.09
N GLU A 252 16.45 8.39 -2.91
CA GLU A 252 16.70 6.96 -2.72
C GLU A 252 15.38 6.23 -2.53
N LEU A 253 15.23 5.07 -3.16
CA LEU A 253 14.07 4.22 -3.04
C LEU A 253 14.29 3.20 -1.90
N ILE A 254 13.32 3.11 -1.00
CA ILE A 254 13.28 2.09 0.05
C ILE A 254 12.22 1.06 -0.35
N HIS A 255 12.60 -0.21 -0.34
CA HIS A 255 11.66 -1.25 -0.76
C HIS A 255 10.58 -1.49 0.29
N ILE A 256 9.35 -1.69 -0.20
CA ILE A 256 8.18 -2.09 0.60
C ILE A 256 7.39 -3.16 -0.14
N GLU A 257 6.68 -3.97 0.60
CA GLU A 257 5.65 -4.86 0.07
C GLU A 257 4.43 -4.89 0.99
N ASP A 258 3.23 -4.94 0.43
CA ASP A 258 2.00 -5.10 1.20
C ASP A 258 1.73 -6.59 1.53
N PHE A 259 0.84 -6.84 2.50
CA PHE A 259 0.54 -8.22 2.90
C PHE A 259 -0.25 -9.01 1.84
N ALA A 260 -0.87 -8.36 0.86
CA ALA A 260 -1.44 -9.09 -0.27
C ALA A 260 -0.33 -9.68 -1.16
N GLN A 261 0.80 -8.97 -1.34
CA GLN A 261 1.99 -9.48 -2.02
C GLN A 261 2.61 -10.66 -1.25
N ILE A 262 2.81 -10.51 0.08
CA ILE A 262 3.38 -11.55 0.96
C ILE A 262 2.54 -12.83 0.93
N PHE A 263 1.20 -12.72 0.93
CA PHE A 263 0.32 -13.90 0.86
C PHE A 263 0.04 -14.38 -0.56
N GLY A 264 0.61 -13.75 -1.58
CA GLY A 264 0.37 -14.10 -2.98
C GLY A 264 -1.09 -13.92 -3.41
N SER A 265 -1.80 -13.01 -2.76
CA SER A 265 -3.21 -12.70 -3.02
C SER A 265 -3.34 -11.61 -4.07
N TYR A 266 -4.29 -11.75 -4.99
CA TYR A 266 -4.61 -10.68 -5.93
C TYR A 266 -5.32 -9.50 -5.24
N PRO A 267 -5.28 -8.27 -5.80
CA PRO A 267 -5.93 -7.10 -5.21
C PRO A 267 -7.40 -7.29 -4.84
N HIS A 268 -8.17 -8.02 -5.65
CA HIS A 268 -9.59 -8.30 -5.36
C HIS A 268 -9.82 -9.29 -4.20
N GLN A 269 -8.78 -10.00 -3.75
CA GLN A 269 -8.83 -10.97 -2.65
C GLN A 269 -8.41 -10.36 -1.30
N LYS A 270 -8.12 -9.07 -1.25
CA LYS A 270 -7.55 -8.37 -0.09
C LYS A 270 -8.37 -8.46 1.22
N TYR A 271 -9.65 -8.88 1.16
CA TYR A 271 -10.53 -9.04 2.31
C TYR A 271 -10.80 -10.49 2.74
N SER A 272 -10.38 -11.48 1.97
CA SER A 272 -10.94 -12.84 2.10
C SER A 272 -9.94 -13.98 2.27
N THR A 273 -8.64 -13.73 2.09
CA THR A 273 -7.66 -14.82 2.04
C THR A 273 -7.01 -15.14 3.38
N THR A 274 -7.10 -14.26 4.38
CA THR A 274 -6.40 -14.41 5.66
C THR A 274 -7.06 -13.64 6.80
N ASN A 275 -6.42 -13.60 7.96
CA ASN A 275 -6.84 -12.90 9.18
C ASN A 275 -5.67 -12.15 9.82
N TYR A 276 -5.95 -11.35 10.85
CA TYR A 276 -4.93 -10.55 11.53
C TYR A 276 -3.92 -11.41 12.32
N GLU A 277 -4.25 -12.64 12.67
CA GLU A 277 -3.32 -13.57 13.29
C GLU A 277 -2.21 -13.99 12.33
N GLN A 278 -2.52 -14.21 11.06
CA GLN A 278 -1.51 -14.59 10.06
C GLN A 278 -0.56 -13.42 9.78
N ILE A 279 -1.08 -12.19 9.68
CA ILE A 279 -0.25 -10.98 9.58
C ILE A 279 0.66 -10.86 10.80
N GLY A 280 0.09 -10.99 12.01
CA GLY A 280 0.85 -10.93 13.26
C GLY A 280 1.97 -11.97 13.34
N LYS A 281 1.72 -13.21 12.88
CA LYS A 281 2.74 -14.27 12.80
C LYS A 281 3.91 -13.88 11.90
N ILE A 282 3.64 -13.33 10.72
CA ILE A 282 4.69 -12.87 9.80
C ILE A 282 5.52 -11.76 10.46
N ILE A 283 4.87 -10.75 11.03
CA ILE A 283 5.57 -9.65 11.71
C ILE A 283 6.43 -10.19 12.87
N TYR A 284 5.85 -11.01 13.74
CA TYR A 284 6.56 -11.51 14.93
C TYR A 284 7.70 -12.48 14.59
N HIS A 285 7.60 -13.21 13.50
CA HIS A 285 8.63 -14.17 13.08
C HIS A 285 9.78 -13.51 12.32
N TYR A 286 9.47 -12.60 11.38
CA TYR A 286 10.45 -12.11 10.41
C TYR A 286 10.98 -10.69 10.70
N SER A 287 10.25 -9.86 11.46
CA SER A 287 10.72 -8.50 11.74
C SER A 287 11.97 -8.49 12.60
N ASP A 288 12.93 -7.62 12.25
CA ASP A 288 14.15 -7.38 13.01
C ASP A 288 13.86 -6.86 14.42
N ASN A 289 12.90 -5.93 14.56
CA ASN A 289 12.45 -5.45 15.88
C ASN A 289 11.05 -5.99 16.21
N LYS A 290 10.94 -7.31 16.28
CA LYS A 290 9.68 -8.04 16.40
C LYS A 290 8.80 -7.59 17.57
N ILE A 291 9.39 -7.16 18.70
CA ILE A 291 8.61 -6.72 19.86
C ILE A 291 7.95 -5.38 19.60
N PHE A 292 8.71 -4.40 19.12
CA PHE A 292 8.16 -3.09 18.77
C PHE A 292 7.12 -3.20 17.65
N ASP A 293 7.41 -3.94 16.59
CA ASP A 293 6.55 -4.05 15.43
C ASP A 293 5.25 -4.79 15.73
N ILE A 294 5.29 -5.84 16.58
CA ILE A 294 4.06 -6.53 16.97
C ILE A 294 3.20 -5.69 17.94
N GLN A 295 3.83 -4.88 18.80
CA GLN A 295 3.13 -3.90 19.63
C GLN A 295 2.48 -2.82 18.77
N GLN A 296 3.18 -2.29 17.77
CA GLN A 296 2.62 -1.33 16.81
C GLN A 296 1.46 -1.95 16.02
N PHE A 297 1.59 -3.20 15.59
CA PHE A 297 0.51 -3.87 14.86
C PHE A 297 -0.75 -4.05 15.73
N ALA A 298 -0.62 -4.58 16.95
CA ALA A 298 -1.74 -4.71 17.88
C ALA A 298 -2.36 -3.36 18.23
N SER A 299 -1.54 -2.33 18.43
CA SER A 299 -1.97 -0.94 18.67
C SER A 299 -2.81 -0.39 17.53
N ARG A 300 -2.37 -0.60 16.28
CA ARG A 300 -3.11 -0.17 15.09
C ARG A 300 -4.41 -0.92 14.91
N LEU A 301 -4.47 -2.22 15.26
CA LEU A 301 -5.72 -2.97 15.27
C LEU A 301 -6.72 -2.35 16.24
N LEU A 302 -6.30 -2.03 17.48
CA LEU A 302 -7.14 -1.34 18.45
C LEU A 302 -7.59 0.04 17.93
N VAL A 303 -6.67 0.84 17.40
CA VAL A 303 -6.97 2.18 16.87
C VAL A 303 -7.96 2.11 15.70
N ASN A 304 -7.86 1.12 14.80
CA ASN A 304 -8.86 0.92 13.73
C ASN A 304 -10.26 0.61 14.29
N ILE A 305 -10.35 -0.13 15.40
CA ILE A 305 -11.62 -0.35 16.11
C ILE A 305 -12.16 0.97 16.66
N LEU A 306 -11.33 1.70 17.39
CA LEU A 306 -11.71 2.94 18.06
C LEU A 306 -12.10 4.05 17.09
N LEU A 307 -11.57 4.02 15.85
CA LEU A 307 -11.84 5.00 14.80
C LEU A 307 -12.86 4.52 13.75
N ALA A 308 -13.50 3.37 13.98
CA ALA A 308 -14.50 2.78 13.06
C ALA A 308 -13.96 2.66 11.61
N ASN A 309 -12.72 2.17 11.47
CA ASN A 309 -12.11 1.89 10.17
C ASN A 309 -12.35 0.42 9.78
N GLY A 310 -13.30 0.18 8.89
CA GLY A 310 -13.63 -1.14 8.35
C GLY A 310 -12.77 -1.57 7.17
N ASP A 311 -11.84 -0.73 6.71
CA ASP A 311 -11.08 -0.95 5.47
C ASP A 311 -9.60 -1.34 5.71
N ALA A 312 -9.23 -1.75 6.93
CA ALA A 312 -7.87 -2.17 7.27
C ALA A 312 -7.52 -3.57 6.69
N HIS A 313 -7.63 -3.72 5.34
CA HIS A 313 -7.38 -4.95 4.59
C HIS A 313 -5.88 -5.20 4.34
N LEU A 314 -5.54 -6.31 3.65
CA LEU A 314 -4.16 -6.75 3.41
C LEU A 314 -3.24 -5.68 2.80
N LYS A 315 -3.75 -4.82 1.93
CA LYS A 315 -2.96 -3.78 1.26
C LYS A 315 -2.73 -2.54 2.11
N ASN A 316 -3.37 -2.42 3.29
CA ASN A 316 -3.17 -1.31 4.21
C ASN A 316 -2.14 -1.62 5.31
N TRP A 317 -1.42 -2.71 5.15
CA TRP A 317 -0.30 -3.14 5.99
C TRP A 317 0.88 -3.49 5.10
N SER A 318 2.07 -2.98 5.42
CA SER A 318 3.26 -3.25 4.62
C SER A 318 4.46 -3.56 5.49
N MET A 319 5.37 -4.36 4.94
CA MET A 319 6.73 -4.48 5.44
C MET A 319 7.65 -3.52 4.68
N ILE A 320 8.65 -2.97 5.33
CA ILE A 320 9.65 -2.04 4.80
C ILE A 320 11.06 -2.58 5.03
N TYR A 321 11.96 -2.37 4.05
CA TYR A 321 13.32 -2.93 4.02
C TYR A 321 14.36 -1.81 3.96
N HIS A 322 14.64 -1.16 5.10
CA HIS A 322 15.57 -0.02 5.17
C HIS A 322 17.01 -0.39 4.77
N ASP A 323 17.45 -1.59 5.15
CA ASP A 323 18.77 -2.13 4.82
C ASP A 323 18.77 -3.02 3.56
N LYS A 324 17.67 -3.00 2.79
CA LYS A 324 17.41 -3.80 1.58
C LYS A 324 17.10 -5.28 1.82
N THR A 325 17.29 -5.80 3.02
CA THR A 325 17.19 -7.25 3.31
C THR A 325 16.23 -7.58 4.45
N THR A 326 16.24 -6.78 5.52
CA THR A 326 15.59 -7.10 6.79
C THR A 326 14.23 -6.41 6.90
N PRO A 327 13.14 -7.15 7.08
CA PRO A 327 11.81 -6.57 7.15
C PRO A 327 11.53 -5.88 8.49
N ARG A 328 10.81 -4.76 8.45
CA ARG A 328 10.21 -4.06 9.57
C ARG A 328 8.75 -3.75 9.24
N LEU A 329 7.89 -3.58 10.21
CA LEU A 329 6.55 -3.06 9.97
C LEU A 329 6.65 -1.58 9.52
N SER A 330 6.03 -1.22 8.41
CA SER A 330 6.02 0.16 7.91
C SER A 330 5.27 1.10 8.87
N PRO A 331 5.46 2.42 8.80
CA PRO A 331 4.54 3.39 9.38
C PRO A 331 3.09 3.14 8.94
N ALA A 332 2.10 3.55 9.74
CA ALA A 332 0.68 3.37 9.41
C ALA A 332 0.20 4.40 8.37
N TYR A 333 -0.71 3.97 7.51
CA TYR A 333 -1.35 4.78 6.47
C TYR A 333 -2.78 4.30 6.25
N ASP A 334 -3.58 5.06 5.51
CA ASP A 334 -4.99 4.73 5.17
C ASP A 334 -5.86 4.44 6.41
N ILE A 335 -5.69 5.23 7.49
CA ILE A 335 -6.58 5.19 8.66
C ILE A 335 -7.62 6.29 8.49
N LEU A 336 -8.87 5.90 8.27
CA LEU A 336 -10.00 6.81 8.15
C LEU A 336 -11.26 6.17 8.73
N MET A 337 -12.22 6.99 9.15
CA MET A 337 -13.51 6.51 9.64
C MET A 337 -14.40 6.13 8.44
N THR A 338 -14.47 4.85 8.09
CA THR A 338 -15.24 4.37 6.94
C THR A 338 -16.75 4.32 7.21
N SER A 339 -17.14 4.14 8.47
CA SER A 339 -18.53 4.05 8.89
C SER A 339 -19.37 5.32 8.65
N VAL A 340 -18.74 6.46 8.34
CA VAL A 340 -19.48 7.68 7.94
C VAL A 340 -19.96 7.62 6.49
N TYR A 341 -19.36 6.72 5.67
CA TYR A 341 -19.66 6.55 4.25
C TYR A 341 -20.44 5.29 3.92
N ILE A 342 -20.36 4.27 4.80
CA ILE A 342 -21.01 2.98 4.62
C ILE A 342 -22.06 2.84 5.71
N GLU A 343 -23.32 2.78 5.28
CA GLU A 343 -24.45 2.64 6.20
C GLU A 343 -24.38 1.32 6.97
N ASN A 344 -24.61 1.37 8.29
CA ASN A 344 -24.56 0.22 9.19
C ASN A 344 -23.25 -0.58 9.19
N GLU A 345 -22.14 0.04 8.74
CA GLU A 345 -20.83 -0.59 8.84
C GLU A 345 -20.44 -0.80 10.30
N ARG A 346 -20.04 -2.02 10.62
CA ARG A 346 -19.66 -2.43 11.97
C ARG A 346 -18.58 -3.52 12.01
N HIS A 347 -17.95 -3.80 10.87
CA HIS A 347 -17.08 -4.95 10.72
C HIS A 347 -15.64 -4.53 10.41
N PHE A 348 -14.70 -5.31 10.94
CA PHE A 348 -13.30 -5.26 10.49
C PHE A 348 -13.15 -5.76 9.06
N ALA A 349 -12.12 -5.33 8.38
CA ALA A 349 -11.75 -5.88 7.08
C ALA A 349 -11.43 -7.38 7.15
N LEU A 350 -10.66 -7.81 8.17
CA LEU A 350 -10.26 -9.20 8.40
C LEU A 350 -10.70 -9.64 9.80
N ASN A 351 -10.73 -10.95 10.07
CA ASN A 351 -11.07 -11.47 11.39
C ASN A 351 -9.98 -11.19 12.44
N LEU A 352 -10.40 -10.86 13.67
CA LEU A 352 -9.60 -10.80 14.89
C LEU A 352 -10.12 -11.84 15.88
N ALA A 353 -9.39 -12.92 16.13
CA ALA A 353 -9.77 -14.02 17.03
C ALA A 353 -11.20 -14.58 16.75
N LYS A 354 -11.53 -14.73 15.45
CA LYS A 354 -12.87 -15.13 14.95
C LYS A 354 -13.98 -14.08 15.12
N ASN A 355 -13.69 -12.94 15.75
CA ASN A 355 -14.60 -11.80 15.77
C ASN A 355 -14.36 -10.91 14.55
N LYS A 356 -15.46 -10.34 14.02
CA LYS A 356 -15.42 -9.36 12.92
C LYS A 356 -16.19 -8.08 13.26
N ASP A 357 -16.87 -8.02 14.39
CA ASP A 357 -17.74 -6.92 14.80
C ASP A 357 -17.04 -6.01 15.83
N TRP A 358 -16.97 -4.70 15.56
CA TRP A 358 -16.33 -3.72 16.46
C TRP A 358 -16.99 -3.69 17.84
N TYR A 359 -18.35 -3.76 17.90
CA TYR A 359 -19.08 -3.60 19.13
C TYR A 359 -19.06 -4.86 20.02
N LEU A 360 -18.63 -5.99 19.44
CA LEU A 360 -18.38 -7.23 20.18
C LEU A 360 -16.89 -7.42 20.50
N ALA A 361 -16.01 -6.51 20.02
CA ALA A 361 -14.60 -6.58 20.33
C ALA A 361 -14.32 -6.20 21.78
N GLU A 362 -13.51 -6.99 22.45
CA GLU A 362 -13.09 -6.80 23.83
C GLU A 362 -11.59 -7.16 24.00
N MET A 363 -10.97 -6.83 25.12
CA MET A 363 -9.55 -7.08 25.39
C MET A 363 -9.18 -8.57 25.25
N LYS A 364 -10.12 -9.45 25.60
CA LYS A 364 -9.96 -10.91 25.46
C LYS A 364 -9.70 -11.37 24.02
N HIS A 365 -10.24 -10.67 23.02
CA HIS A 365 -9.94 -11.01 21.61
C HIS A 365 -8.48 -10.72 21.25
N PHE A 366 -7.89 -9.69 21.85
CA PHE A 366 -6.46 -9.41 21.68
C PHE A 366 -5.58 -10.44 22.42
N GLU A 367 -6.00 -10.91 23.59
CA GLU A 367 -5.32 -12.00 24.30
C GLU A 367 -5.33 -13.29 23.46
N GLN A 368 -6.50 -13.69 22.94
CA GLN A 368 -6.63 -14.85 22.04
C GLN A 368 -5.85 -14.68 20.75
N TRP A 369 -5.80 -13.44 20.21
CA TRP A 369 -4.97 -13.11 19.06
C TRP A 369 -3.48 -13.28 19.37
N ALA A 370 -3.01 -12.75 20.50
CA ALA A 370 -1.63 -12.88 20.96
C ALA A 370 -1.21 -14.35 21.14
N GLU A 371 -2.07 -15.17 21.74
CA GLU A 371 -1.87 -16.62 21.88
C GLU A 371 -1.69 -17.30 20.51
N LYS A 372 -2.57 -17.01 19.54
CA LYS A 372 -2.50 -17.60 18.20
C LYS A 372 -1.29 -17.12 17.41
N VAL A 373 -0.83 -15.90 17.62
CA VAL A 373 0.40 -15.36 17.04
C VAL A 373 1.64 -15.98 17.69
N GLY A 374 1.54 -16.37 18.94
CA GLY A 374 2.66 -16.88 19.75
C GLY A 374 3.41 -15.78 20.50
N VAL A 375 2.75 -14.64 20.76
CA VAL A 375 3.30 -13.50 21.51
C VAL A 375 2.83 -13.58 22.95
N PRO A 376 3.72 -13.44 23.96
CA PRO A 376 3.30 -13.36 25.34
C PRO A 376 2.33 -12.19 25.56
N TRP A 377 1.15 -12.46 26.12
CA TRP A 377 0.08 -11.47 26.32
C TRP A 377 0.58 -10.17 26.98
N ARG A 378 1.39 -10.30 28.05
CA ARG A 378 1.95 -9.15 28.78
C ARG A 378 2.72 -8.14 27.92
N VAL A 379 3.25 -8.56 26.77
CA VAL A 379 3.94 -7.69 25.82
C VAL A 379 2.95 -6.74 25.15
N ILE A 380 1.73 -7.22 24.91
CA ILE A 380 0.68 -6.49 24.19
C ILE A 380 -0.23 -5.72 25.15
N GLU A 381 -0.64 -6.37 26.25
CA GLU A 381 -1.62 -5.85 27.23
C GLU A 381 -1.26 -4.44 27.71
N LYS A 382 -0.05 -4.24 28.20
CA LYS A 382 0.40 -2.94 28.72
C LYS A 382 0.29 -1.84 27.66
N GLN A 383 0.63 -2.17 26.41
CA GLN A 383 0.60 -1.22 25.32
C GLN A 383 -0.83 -0.83 24.97
N LEU A 384 -1.77 -1.79 24.92
CA LEU A 384 -3.18 -1.52 24.61
C LEU A 384 -3.83 -0.68 25.73
N HIS A 385 -3.56 -0.98 26.99
CA HIS A 385 -4.04 -0.15 28.09
C HIS A 385 -3.52 1.29 28.01
N ALA A 386 -2.24 1.47 27.72
CA ALA A 386 -1.66 2.81 27.55
C ALA A 386 -2.32 3.60 26.41
N ILE A 387 -2.71 2.92 25.32
CA ILE A 387 -3.47 3.56 24.22
C ILE A 387 -4.85 3.95 24.71
N MET A 388 -5.58 3.07 25.42
CA MET A 388 -6.91 3.38 25.92
C MET A 388 -6.90 4.58 26.88
N ASP A 389 -5.92 4.63 27.82
CA ASP A 389 -5.78 5.75 28.75
C ASP A 389 -5.54 7.07 28.01
N LYS A 390 -4.67 7.08 27.00
CA LYS A 390 -4.43 8.25 26.16
C LYS A 390 -5.66 8.61 25.32
N ALA A 391 -6.31 7.65 24.69
CA ALA A 391 -7.50 7.88 23.87
C ALA A 391 -8.60 8.54 24.72
N ARG A 392 -8.88 8.01 25.90
CA ARG A 392 -9.87 8.56 26.83
C ARG A 392 -9.55 9.98 27.30
N SER A 393 -8.28 10.26 27.59
CA SER A 393 -7.87 11.58 28.10
C SER A 393 -7.71 12.64 27.01
N VAL A 394 -7.30 12.29 25.79
CA VAL A 394 -6.89 13.25 24.77
C VAL A 394 -7.93 13.40 23.66
N TRP A 395 -8.49 12.30 23.14
CA TRP A 395 -9.31 12.35 21.93
C TRP A 395 -10.61 13.17 22.05
N PRO A 396 -11.38 13.14 23.15
CA PRO A 396 -12.60 13.92 23.25
C PRO A 396 -12.39 15.43 23.08
N VAL A 397 -11.28 15.93 23.64
CA VAL A 397 -10.90 17.35 23.54
C VAL A 397 -10.31 17.65 22.17
N LEU A 398 -9.34 16.87 21.73
CA LEU A 398 -8.66 17.06 20.44
C LEU A 398 -9.63 17.05 19.26
N LEU A 399 -10.66 16.17 19.30
CA LEU A 399 -11.66 16.08 18.24
C LEU A 399 -12.37 17.41 17.98
N LEU A 400 -12.52 18.27 18.98
CA LEU A 400 -13.16 19.58 18.82
C LEU A 400 -12.39 20.45 17.84
N ASP A 401 -11.05 20.41 17.89
CA ASP A 401 -10.16 21.27 17.11
C ASP A 401 -9.80 20.67 15.73
N LEU A 402 -10.06 19.39 15.51
CA LEU A 402 -9.76 18.75 14.22
C LEU A 402 -10.67 19.29 13.11
N PRO A 403 -10.18 19.39 11.85
CA PRO A 403 -10.92 19.97 10.73
C PRO A 403 -12.08 19.10 10.21
N MET A 404 -12.29 17.93 10.79
CA MET A 404 -13.38 17.04 10.46
C MET A 404 -14.74 17.74 10.60
N ILE A 405 -15.68 17.50 9.69
CA ILE A 405 -17.01 18.13 9.74
C ILE A 405 -17.83 17.64 10.94
N SER A 406 -18.72 18.49 11.45
CA SER A 406 -19.48 18.25 12.69
C SER A 406 -20.25 16.91 12.67
N VAL A 407 -20.90 16.58 11.57
CA VAL A 407 -21.65 15.32 11.44
C VAL A 407 -20.75 14.09 11.60
N HIS A 408 -19.53 14.13 11.06
CA HIS A 408 -18.57 13.03 11.23
C HIS A 408 -18.04 12.98 12.68
N LYS A 409 -17.80 14.14 13.32
CA LYS A 409 -17.42 14.21 14.76
C LYS A 409 -18.49 13.59 15.65
N GLU A 410 -19.75 13.90 15.41
CA GLU A 410 -20.89 13.33 16.16
C GLU A 410 -20.97 11.82 16.00
N LYS A 411 -20.93 11.32 14.77
CA LYS A 411 -20.90 9.86 14.51
C LYS A 411 -19.74 9.14 15.21
N LEU A 412 -18.55 9.76 15.26
CA LEU A 412 -17.41 9.19 15.97
C LEU A 412 -17.66 9.16 17.49
N ARG A 413 -18.24 10.21 18.05
CA ARG A 413 -18.61 10.24 19.48
C ARG A 413 -19.67 9.18 19.82
N GLU A 414 -20.66 9.00 18.96
CA GLU A 414 -21.66 7.92 19.11
C GLU A 414 -21.01 6.53 19.02
N HIS A 415 -20.06 6.35 18.10
CA HIS A 415 -19.31 5.12 18.00
C HIS A 415 -18.55 4.83 19.30
N TRP A 416 -17.85 5.82 19.88
CA TRP A 416 -17.10 5.69 21.13
C TRP A 416 -17.98 5.31 22.34
N LYS A 417 -19.24 5.72 22.36
CA LYS A 417 -20.20 5.33 23.38
C LYS A 417 -20.68 3.89 23.22
N LYS A 418 -20.81 3.41 21.99
CA LYS A 418 -21.34 2.07 21.66
C LYS A 418 -20.31 0.93 21.78
N LEU A 419 -19.03 1.25 21.85
CA LEU A 419 -17.98 0.25 22.01
C LEU A 419 -18.14 -0.54 23.32
N HIS A 420 -17.58 -1.75 23.36
CA HIS A 420 -17.48 -2.53 24.59
C HIS A 420 -16.79 -1.74 25.70
N LEU A 421 -17.12 -2.01 26.97
CA LEU A 421 -16.59 -1.28 28.14
C LEU A 421 -15.05 -1.19 28.14
N ASP A 422 -14.35 -2.22 27.67
CA ASP A 422 -12.90 -2.19 27.54
C ASP A 422 -12.41 -1.07 26.63
N PHE A 423 -13.17 -0.75 25.58
CA PHE A 423 -12.79 0.18 24.50
C PHE A 423 -13.65 1.44 24.46
N GLN A 424 -14.60 1.58 25.34
CA GLN A 424 -15.43 2.77 25.46
C GLN A 424 -14.57 3.99 25.82
N ILE A 425 -14.71 5.09 25.06
CA ILE A 425 -13.99 6.34 25.26
C ILE A 425 -14.87 7.38 25.95
N LEU A 426 -16.16 7.42 25.63
CA LEU A 426 -17.16 8.27 26.24
C LEU A 426 -18.19 7.41 26.94
N THR A 427 -18.61 7.82 28.15
CA THR A 427 -19.75 7.26 28.86
C THR A 427 -21.01 8.04 28.52
N ASP A 428 -22.17 7.42 28.62
CA ASP A 428 -23.43 8.16 28.67
C ASP A 428 -23.54 8.80 30.06
N ASP A 429 -23.44 10.14 30.11
CA ASP A 429 -23.74 10.93 31.31
C ASP A 429 -25.25 11.05 31.48
#